data_062678779592122e58cd96a3ae087186
#
_entry.id   062678779592122e58cd96a3ae087186
#
_cell.length_a   1.000
_cell.length_b   1.000
_cell.length_c   1.000
_cell.angle_alpha   90.00
_cell.angle_beta   90.00
_cell.angle_gamma   90.00
#
_symmetry.space_group_name_H-M   'P 1'
#
loop_
_entity.id
_entity.type
_entity.pdbx_description
1 polymer ?
#
loop_
_entity_poly.entity_id
_entity_poly.type
_entity_poly.pdbx_seq_one_letter_code
_entity_poly.pdbx_strand_id
1 'polypeptide(L)'
;HWRWTEVPFAKFRKATAQIKFFLPRAGSARPNIVDEWICFSNGTNFTQTSIGFVSDMFPQIVENFKDTKKAFWYPTLLLNLDIKKLLPAEGVRWLRVRAELKQVKNGRMDLGIWVHDAAGELVALSNHVGFVLDASRNLAARRTPDSKM
;
A
#
# COMPACT_ATOMS: atom_id res chain seq x y z
N HIS A 1 -13.06 -16.45 2.74
CA HIS A 1 -12.62 -15.66 3.89
C HIS A 1 -12.06 -14.28 3.51
N TRP A 2 -11.82 -13.99 2.21
CA TRP A 2 -11.30 -12.72 1.68
C TRP A 2 -12.35 -12.04 0.80
N ARG A 3 -12.34 -10.72 0.73
CA ARG A 3 -13.20 -9.92 -0.17
C ARG A 3 -12.33 -8.98 -0.99
N TRP A 4 -12.64 -8.83 -2.27
CA TRP A 4 -12.11 -7.78 -3.10
C TRP A 4 -12.57 -6.41 -2.58
N THR A 5 -11.69 -5.44 -2.64
CA THR A 5 -11.95 -4.07 -2.20
C THR A 5 -11.53 -3.12 -3.31
N GLU A 6 -12.42 -2.22 -3.70
CA GLU A 6 -12.08 -1.17 -4.66
C GLU A 6 -11.07 -0.20 -4.06
N VAL A 7 -10.16 0.27 -4.91
CA VAL A 7 -9.19 1.31 -4.54
C VAL A 7 -9.91 2.66 -4.48
N PRO A 8 -9.96 3.32 -3.33
CA PRO A 8 -10.54 4.65 -3.25
C PRO A 8 -9.78 5.61 -4.18
N PHE A 9 -10.53 6.43 -4.93
CA PHE A 9 -9.96 7.43 -5.84
C PHE A 9 -9.04 6.84 -6.93
N ALA A 10 -9.40 5.72 -7.55
CA ALA A 10 -8.62 5.03 -8.58
C ALA A 10 -8.18 5.94 -9.73
N LYS A 11 -8.98 6.95 -10.11
CA LYS A 11 -8.61 7.94 -11.14
C LYS A 11 -7.35 8.74 -10.78
N PHE A 12 -7.07 8.94 -9.49
CA PHE A 12 -5.89 9.66 -9.01
C PHE A 12 -4.74 8.74 -8.64
N ARG A 13 -5.06 7.49 -8.28
CA ARG A 13 -4.10 6.48 -7.83
C ARG A 13 -3.83 5.47 -8.94
N LYS A 14 -3.35 5.93 -10.09
CA LYS A 14 -3.16 5.09 -11.28
C LYS A 14 -2.27 3.88 -11.03
N ALA A 15 -1.21 4.01 -10.24
CA ALA A 15 -0.34 2.90 -9.87
C ALA A 15 -1.08 1.87 -9.01
N THR A 16 -1.74 2.32 -7.94
CA THR A 16 -2.52 1.45 -7.05
C THR A 16 -3.69 0.77 -7.77
N ALA A 17 -4.28 1.42 -8.78
CA ALA A 17 -5.36 0.86 -9.61
C ALA A 17 -4.91 -0.35 -10.47
N GLN A 18 -3.60 -0.56 -10.62
CA GLN A 18 -3.06 -1.76 -11.28
C GLN A 18 -3.16 -3.01 -10.39
N ILE A 19 -3.45 -2.85 -9.10
CA ILE A 19 -3.53 -3.92 -8.11
C ILE A 19 -4.98 -4.18 -7.72
N LYS A 20 -5.34 -5.45 -7.59
CA LYS A 20 -6.57 -5.89 -6.89
C LYS A 20 -6.20 -6.26 -5.47
N PHE A 21 -6.89 -5.65 -4.50
CA PHE A 21 -6.71 -5.89 -3.08
C PHE A 21 -7.82 -6.79 -2.55
N PHE A 22 -7.44 -7.79 -1.78
CA PHE A 22 -8.36 -8.70 -1.11
C PHE A 22 -8.09 -8.66 0.39
N LEU A 23 -9.02 -8.06 1.12
CA LEU A 23 -8.95 -7.90 2.58
C LEU A 23 -9.75 -9.00 3.29
N PRO A 24 -9.41 -9.33 4.54
CA PRO A 24 -10.20 -10.28 5.33
C PRO A 24 -11.65 -9.80 5.50
N ARG A 25 -12.61 -10.68 5.31
CA ARG A 25 -14.04 -10.35 5.52
C ARG A 25 -14.36 -9.97 6.96
N ALA A 26 -13.64 -10.56 7.91
CA ALA A 26 -13.78 -10.25 9.33
C ALA A 26 -13.14 -8.91 9.75
N GLY A 27 -12.48 -8.20 8.79
CA GLY A 27 -11.69 -7.02 9.09
C GLY A 27 -10.29 -7.37 9.62
N SER A 28 -9.53 -6.35 9.98
CA SER A 28 -8.20 -6.52 10.56
C SER A 28 -8.29 -6.94 12.02
N ALA A 29 -7.39 -7.82 12.47
CA ALA A 29 -7.33 -8.27 13.86
C ALA A 29 -7.00 -7.13 14.84
N ARG A 30 -6.27 -6.11 14.35
CA ARG A 30 -5.92 -4.89 15.08
C ARG A 30 -6.02 -3.68 14.14
N PRO A 31 -6.36 -2.50 14.65
CA PRO A 31 -6.51 -1.31 13.80
C PRO A 31 -5.20 -0.84 13.17
N ASN A 32 -4.05 -1.18 13.77
CA ASN A 32 -2.72 -0.84 13.26
C ASN A 32 -2.12 -1.87 12.30
N ILE A 33 -2.87 -2.94 11.94
CA ILE A 33 -2.42 -3.98 11.03
C ILE A 33 -3.39 -4.11 9.87
N VAL A 34 -2.85 -4.23 8.66
CA VAL A 34 -3.58 -4.65 7.48
C VAL A 34 -2.92 -5.90 6.92
N ASP A 35 -3.71 -6.96 6.76
CA ASP A 35 -3.35 -8.14 5.98
C ASP A 35 -4.13 -8.13 4.69
N GLU A 36 -3.46 -8.40 3.58
CA GLU A 36 -4.10 -8.44 2.27
C GLU A 36 -3.45 -9.44 1.34
N TRP A 37 -4.25 -9.99 0.43
CA TRP A 37 -3.76 -10.65 -0.77
C TRP A 37 -3.86 -9.69 -1.94
N ILE A 38 -2.86 -9.69 -2.78
CA ILE A 38 -2.81 -8.82 -3.95
C ILE A 38 -2.49 -9.61 -5.22
N CYS A 39 -3.00 -9.09 -6.33
CA CYS A 39 -2.61 -9.52 -7.68
C CYS A 39 -2.72 -8.35 -8.65
N PHE A 40 -2.01 -8.39 -9.76
CA PHE A 40 -2.21 -7.42 -10.83
C PHE A 40 -3.59 -7.56 -11.48
N SER A 41 -4.23 -6.43 -11.76
CA SER A 41 -5.56 -6.35 -12.37
C SER A 41 -5.59 -6.92 -13.78
N ASN A 42 -4.50 -6.76 -14.53
CA ASN A 42 -4.34 -7.21 -15.91
C ASN A 42 -3.99 -8.70 -16.07
N GLY A 43 -3.80 -9.42 -14.97
CA GLY A 43 -3.51 -10.85 -15.02
C GLY A 43 -2.04 -11.23 -15.09
N THR A 44 -1.12 -10.28 -15.17
CA THR A 44 0.33 -10.57 -15.16
C THR A 44 0.81 -11.04 -13.77
N ASN A 45 1.97 -11.71 -13.76
CA ASN A 45 2.59 -12.17 -12.53
C ASN A 45 3.48 -11.08 -11.91
N PHE A 46 3.61 -11.12 -10.59
CA PHE A 46 4.67 -10.39 -9.88
C PHE A 46 6.00 -11.07 -10.13
N THR A 47 6.99 -10.30 -10.52
CA THR A 47 8.38 -10.74 -10.69
C THR A 47 9.26 -10.07 -9.65
N GLN A 48 10.53 -10.42 -9.60
CA GLN A 48 11.49 -9.83 -8.67
C GLN A 48 11.54 -8.30 -8.77
N THR A 49 11.40 -7.75 -9.98
CA THR A 49 11.41 -6.29 -10.23
C THR A 49 10.19 -5.57 -9.66
N SER A 50 9.09 -6.28 -9.42
CA SER A 50 7.86 -5.69 -8.86
C SER A 50 7.83 -5.63 -7.33
N ILE A 51 8.79 -6.25 -6.61
CA ILE A 51 8.74 -6.34 -5.15
C ILE A 51 8.84 -4.97 -4.47
N GLY A 52 9.65 -4.06 -5.00
CA GLY A 52 9.71 -2.68 -4.50
C GLY A 52 8.37 -1.96 -4.61
N PHE A 53 7.67 -2.12 -5.75
CA PHE A 53 6.33 -1.59 -5.96
C PHE A 53 5.32 -2.22 -5.00
N VAL A 54 5.34 -3.55 -4.84
CA VAL A 54 4.46 -4.29 -3.91
C VAL A 54 4.63 -3.81 -2.47
N SER A 55 5.86 -3.53 -2.05
CA SER A 55 6.15 -3.09 -0.67
C SER A 55 5.62 -1.69 -0.34
N ASP A 56 5.14 -0.94 -1.33
CA ASP A 56 4.48 0.37 -1.18
C ASP A 56 2.95 0.30 -1.43
N MET A 57 2.42 -0.88 -1.75
CA MET A 57 1.03 -1.09 -2.12
C MET A 57 0.21 -1.69 -0.99
N PHE A 58 -0.33 -0.84 -0.12
CA PHE A 58 -1.23 -1.21 0.97
C PHE A 58 -2.22 -0.07 1.27
N PRO A 59 -3.40 -0.36 1.87
CA PRO A 59 -4.33 0.66 2.35
C PRO A 59 -3.70 1.52 3.43
N GLN A 60 -4.08 2.80 3.48
CA GLN A 60 -3.53 3.75 4.43
C GLN A 60 -4.03 3.46 5.85
N ILE A 61 -3.21 2.80 6.66
CA ILE A 61 -3.55 2.30 8.01
C ILE A 61 -3.90 3.46 8.96
N VAL A 62 -3.29 4.62 8.78
CA VAL A 62 -3.58 5.83 9.57
C VAL A 62 -5.06 6.22 9.50
N GLU A 63 -5.74 5.90 8.39
CA GLU A 63 -7.17 6.17 8.21
C GLU A 63 -8.05 5.44 9.23
N ASN A 64 -7.57 4.33 9.79
CA ASN A 64 -8.28 3.57 10.82
C ASN A 64 -8.35 4.29 12.18
N PHE A 65 -7.50 5.30 12.39
CA PHE A 65 -7.37 6.02 13.66
C PHE A 65 -7.86 7.45 13.60
N LYS A 66 -8.24 7.94 12.43
CA LYS A 66 -8.68 9.32 12.34
C LYS A 66 -10.19 9.46 12.56
N ASP A 67 -10.52 10.40 13.40
CA ASP A 67 -11.91 10.79 13.70
C ASP A 67 -12.33 12.07 12.91
N THR A 68 -11.61 12.40 11.86
CA THR A 68 -11.84 13.63 11.11
C THR A 68 -12.13 13.36 9.64
N LYS A 69 -12.98 14.16 9.03
CA LYS A 69 -13.23 14.18 7.57
C LYS A 69 -12.11 14.85 6.79
N LYS A 70 -10.98 15.21 7.41
CA LYS A 70 -9.84 15.82 6.73
C LYS A 70 -9.18 14.82 5.81
N ALA A 71 -8.87 15.25 4.59
CA ALA A 71 -8.08 14.48 3.66
C ALA A 71 -6.59 14.65 3.99
N PHE A 72 -5.88 13.54 4.06
CA PHE A 72 -4.43 13.54 4.23
C PHE A 72 -3.73 13.01 2.99
N TRP A 73 -2.50 13.46 2.81
CA TRP A 73 -1.55 12.96 1.84
C TRP A 73 -0.42 12.24 2.57
N TYR A 74 -0.03 11.09 2.07
CA TYR A 74 0.91 10.18 2.72
C TYR A 74 2.14 9.96 1.83
N PRO A 75 3.02 10.97 1.66
CA PRO A 75 4.23 10.77 0.86
C PRO A 75 5.23 9.89 1.59
N THR A 76 5.84 8.97 0.85
CA THR A 76 6.93 8.13 1.32
C THR A 76 8.21 8.98 1.43
N LEU A 77 8.84 8.94 2.59
CA LEU A 77 10.14 9.56 2.84
C LEU A 77 11.28 8.55 2.67
N LEU A 78 11.09 7.35 3.17
CA LEU A 78 12.05 6.26 3.12
C LEU A 78 11.30 4.95 2.91
N LEU A 79 11.80 4.15 1.98
CA LEU A 79 11.43 2.76 1.83
C LEU A 79 12.73 1.95 1.72
N ASN A 80 13.04 1.20 2.76
CA ASN A 80 14.14 0.26 2.75
C ASN A 80 13.56 -1.12 2.44
N LEU A 81 14.25 -1.88 1.61
CA LEU A 81 13.78 -3.18 1.13
C LEU A 81 14.88 -4.23 1.34
N ASP A 82 14.51 -5.31 2.05
CA ASP A 82 15.36 -6.45 2.31
C ASP A 82 14.73 -7.69 1.66
N ILE A 83 15.33 -8.18 0.60
CA ILE A 83 14.87 -9.37 -0.15
C ILE A 83 15.34 -10.62 0.58
N LYS A 84 14.41 -11.50 0.93
CA LYS A 84 14.65 -12.75 1.66
C LYS A 84 14.59 -13.99 0.75
N LYS A 85 13.80 -13.89 -0.33
CA LYS A 85 13.60 -14.98 -1.27
C LYS A 85 13.45 -14.41 -2.68
N LEU A 86 14.09 -15.03 -3.65
CA LEU A 86 13.85 -14.75 -5.06
C LEU A 86 12.57 -15.43 -5.52
N LEU A 87 11.78 -14.72 -6.30
CA LEU A 87 10.63 -15.29 -6.98
C LEU A 87 11.09 -16.14 -8.18
N PRO A 88 10.28 -17.14 -8.60
CA PRO A 88 10.52 -17.87 -9.85
C PRO A 88 10.64 -16.91 -11.05
N ALA A 89 11.35 -17.29 -12.09
CA ALA A 89 11.57 -16.48 -13.29
C ALA A 89 10.25 -16.08 -13.97
N GLU A 90 9.27 -16.98 -14.00
CA GLU A 90 7.91 -16.76 -14.50
C GLU A 90 7.05 -15.87 -13.57
N GLY A 91 7.57 -15.56 -12.38
CA GLY A 91 6.88 -14.81 -11.36
C GLY A 91 5.78 -15.60 -10.63
N VAL A 92 5.05 -14.90 -9.76
CA VAL A 92 3.94 -15.45 -8.99
C VAL A 92 2.68 -14.60 -9.17
N ARG A 93 1.53 -15.25 -9.23
CA ARG A 93 0.24 -14.58 -9.42
C ARG A 93 -0.20 -13.81 -8.18
N TRP A 94 0.08 -14.33 -7.01
CA TRP A 94 -0.40 -13.83 -5.73
C TRP A 94 0.74 -13.57 -4.77
N LEU A 95 0.64 -12.44 -4.08
CA LEU A 95 1.45 -12.15 -2.91
C LEU A 95 0.54 -11.75 -1.75
N ARG A 96 0.95 -12.10 -0.55
CA ARG A 96 0.32 -11.63 0.68
C ARG A 96 1.19 -10.53 1.27
N VAL A 97 0.57 -9.40 1.56
CA VAL A 97 1.23 -8.26 2.22
C VAL A 97 0.62 -8.07 3.59
N ARG A 98 1.48 -7.94 4.59
CA ARG A 98 1.12 -7.42 5.91
C ARG A 98 1.80 -6.08 6.08
N ALA A 99 1.02 -5.07 6.41
CA ALA A 99 1.51 -3.76 6.81
C ALA A 99 1.14 -3.50 8.27
N GLU A 100 2.09 -3.07 9.08
CA GLU A 100 1.90 -2.71 10.48
C GLU A 100 2.35 -1.27 10.72
N LEU A 101 1.44 -0.45 11.19
CA LEU A 101 1.73 0.89 11.66
C LEU A 101 2.33 0.78 13.06
N LYS A 102 3.61 1.12 13.21
CA LYS A 102 4.35 1.08 14.47
C LYS A 102 4.15 2.34 15.30
N GLN A 103 4.19 3.50 14.63
CA GLN A 103 4.03 4.79 15.28
C GLN A 103 3.54 5.85 14.31
N VAL A 104 2.73 6.80 14.84
CA VAL A 104 2.49 8.10 14.22
C VAL A 104 2.85 9.17 15.24
N LYS A 105 3.77 10.07 14.90
CA LYS A 105 4.20 11.16 15.77
C LYS A 105 4.69 12.35 14.95
N ASN A 106 4.23 13.53 15.30
CA ASN A 106 4.65 14.79 14.67
C ASN A 106 4.51 14.78 13.13
N GLY A 107 3.41 14.21 12.62
CA GLY A 107 3.16 14.13 11.18
C GLY A 107 4.02 13.10 10.44
N ARG A 108 4.76 12.24 11.13
CA ARG A 108 5.50 11.12 10.58
C ARG A 108 4.85 9.80 11.00
N MET A 109 4.83 8.84 10.09
CA MET A 109 4.42 7.47 10.35
C MET A 109 5.57 6.51 10.06
N ASP A 110 5.73 5.50 10.91
CA ASP A 110 6.70 4.42 10.79
C ASP A 110 5.95 3.10 10.62
N LEU A 111 6.27 2.34 9.56
CA LEU A 111 5.60 1.11 9.17
C LEU A 111 6.61 -0.04 9.02
N GLY A 112 6.14 -1.26 9.33
CA GLY A 112 6.79 -2.49 8.91
C GLY A 112 5.93 -3.17 7.85
N ILE A 113 6.57 -3.69 6.80
CA ILE A 113 5.91 -4.39 5.70
C ILE A 113 6.54 -5.77 5.56
N TRP A 114 5.71 -6.79 5.46
CA TRP A 114 6.09 -8.18 5.20
C TRP A 114 5.40 -8.65 3.93
N VAL A 115 6.18 -9.12 2.98
CA VAL A 115 5.68 -9.71 1.74
C VAL A 115 5.93 -11.21 1.77
N HIS A 116 4.88 -12.00 1.59
CA HIS A 116 4.93 -13.46 1.57
C HIS A 116 4.39 -13.98 0.24
N ASP A 117 4.88 -15.12 -0.19
CA ASP A 117 4.30 -15.85 -1.32
C ASP A 117 3.06 -16.67 -0.91
N ALA A 118 2.48 -17.40 -1.87
CA ALA A 118 1.29 -18.23 -1.63
C ALA A 118 1.56 -19.44 -0.73
N ALA A 119 2.81 -19.88 -0.60
CA ALA A 119 3.21 -20.92 0.34
C ALA A 119 3.40 -20.41 1.77
N GLY A 120 3.35 -19.08 1.96
CA GLY A 120 3.56 -18.42 3.25
C GLY A 120 5.03 -18.14 3.56
N GLU A 121 5.93 -18.36 2.59
CA GLU A 121 7.34 -18.04 2.75
C GLU A 121 7.61 -16.55 2.62
N LEU A 122 8.51 -16.04 3.45
CA LEU A 122 8.87 -14.61 3.45
C LEU A 122 9.70 -14.27 2.20
N VAL A 123 9.16 -13.37 1.37
CA VAL A 123 9.81 -12.88 0.15
C VAL A 123 10.60 -11.60 0.43
N ALA A 124 10.03 -10.66 1.17
CA ALA A 124 10.67 -9.39 1.48
C ALA A 124 10.19 -8.78 2.79
N LEU A 125 11.07 -7.99 3.37
CA LEU A 125 10.79 -7.07 4.49
C LEU A 125 11.04 -5.65 4.04
N SER A 126 10.22 -4.70 4.54
CA SER A 126 10.48 -3.28 4.35
C SER A 126 10.24 -2.52 5.65
N ASN A 127 11.15 -1.59 5.96
CA ASN A 127 10.85 -0.50 6.88
C ASN A 127 10.48 0.72 6.04
N HIS A 128 9.31 1.27 6.31
CA HIS A 128 8.73 2.35 5.55
C HIS A 128 8.49 3.54 6.47
N VAL A 129 8.99 4.70 6.09
CA VAL A 129 8.73 5.97 6.77
C VAL A 129 7.99 6.88 5.81
N GLY A 130 6.86 7.39 6.25
CA GLY A 130 6.06 8.33 5.48
C GLY A 130 5.65 9.53 6.33
N PHE A 131 5.11 10.55 5.65
CA PHE A 131 4.47 11.67 6.31
C PHE A 131 2.96 11.55 6.30
N VAL A 132 2.33 12.20 7.27
CA VAL A 132 0.89 12.42 7.35
C VAL A 132 0.67 13.92 7.21
N LEU A 133 0.44 14.39 6.00
CA LEU A 133 0.34 15.81 5.67
C LEU A 133 -1.10 16.17 5.27
N ASP A 134 -1.52 17.40 5.58
CA ASP A 134 -2.80 17.93 5.09
C ASP A 134 -2.80 17.97 3.55
N ALA A 135 -3.85 17.41 2.94
CA ALA A 135 -3.95 17.31 1.49
C ALA A 135 -4.60 18.54 0.82
N SER A 136 -5.07 19.53 1.57
CA SER A 136 -5.84 20.66 1.04
C SER A 136 -5.10 21.41 -0.07
N ARG A 137 -3.81 21.66 0.11
CA ARG A 137 -2.96 22.32 -0.89
C ARG A 137 -2.87 21.52 -2.21
N ASN A 138 -2.69 20.20 -2.11
CA ASN A 138 -2.57 19.33 -3.29
C ASN A 138 -3.91 19.19 -4.02
N LEU A 139 -5.01 19.17 -3.28
CA LEU A 139 -6.35 19.13 -3.84
C LEU A 139 -6.74 20.45 -4.50
N ALA A 140 -6.34 21.59 -3.94
CA ALA A 140 -6.55 22.91 -4.52
C ALA A 140 -5.78 23.09 -5.84
N ALA A 141 -4.51 22.72 -5.87
CA ALA A 141 -3.65 22.79 -7.06
C ALA A 141 -4.18 21.95 -8.23
N ARG A 142 -4.88 20.85 -7.96
CA ARG A 142 -5.48 19.98 -8.98
C ARG A 142 -6.86 20.43 -9.47
N ARG A 143 -7.48 21.40 -8.82
CA ARG A 143 -8.76 21.97 -9.23
C ARG A 143 -8.61 23.15 -10.20
N THR A 144 -7.42 23.72 -10.33
CA THR A 144 -7.10 24.72 -11.36
C THR A 144 -6.87 23.95 -12.66
N PRO A 145 -7.71 24.16 -13.72
CA PRO A 145 -7.41 23.61 -15.03
C PRO A 145 -6.08 24.18 -15.50
N ASP A 146 -5.27 23.36 -16.18
CA ASP A 146 -4.06 23.81 -16.85
C ASP A 146 -4.36 25.00 -17.75
N SER A 147 -4.10 26.20 -17.26
CA SER A 147 -4.00 27.41 -18.07
C SER A 147 -2.54 27.60 -18.45
N LYS A 148 -1.99 26.64 -19.17
CA LYS A 148 -0.72 26.80 -19.91
C LYS A 148 -0.83 26.07 -21.22
N MET A 149 -1.41 26.74 -22.20
CA MET A 149 -0.90 26.64 -23.55
C MET A 149 0.26 27.61 -23.70
#